data_a74dbc192e34e2ae3f49ea7558b4f97e
#
_entry.id   a74dbc192e34e2ae3f49ea7558b4f97e
#
_cell.length_a   1.000
_cell.length_b   1.000
_cell.length_c   1.000
_cell.angle_alpha   90.00
_cell.angle_beta   90.00
_cell.angle_gamma   90.00
#
_symmetry.space_group_name_H-M   'P 1'
#
loop_
_entity.id
_entity.type
_entity.pdbx_description
1 polymer ?
#
loop_
_entity_poly.entity_id
_entity_poly.type
_entity_poly.pdbx_seq_one_letter_code
_entity_poly.pdbx_strand_id
1 'polypeptide(L)'
;MHRRILITGGAGFVGSHVALRLKQTFPAAAITALDNLSRAGSETNLPLLEQAGVRFQRGDVRSLDDVTSAVADPDLIIDCAAEPSAMAGYGGSAEYVIQTNITGTYHCLELARRTQADLLFISTSRVYPYGLLNSLPTIEQETRFALDPRQQFPGASEHGIAEDFPLDGPRSIYGTTKLASEYLVEELADAYGFRFIINRAGLLTGPRQMGKTDQGLIVLWMAAHHWKRPLRYIGFGGQGKQVRDVLHIDDFCGLLVDQICNFDAYQGNRYNAGGGPSNAVSLQELTALCEQITGNQIPITADPETRPADVKLYITDNRKLTTHHNWTPQRTLPQTLESIHAWLTSAGDDIKAVLLD
;
A
#
# COMPACT_ATOMS: atom_id res chain seq x y z
N MET A 1 26.22 -0.75 1.06
CA MET A 1 25.24 -1.06 2.14
C MET A 1 24.83 0.26 2.79
N HIS A 2 23.53 0.56 2.78
CA HIS A 2 23.01 1.84 3.27
C HIS A 2 23.12 1.92 4.80
N ARG A 3 23.52 3.10 5.31
CA ARG A 3 23.79 3.30 6.75
C ARG A 3 22.94 4.40 7.38
N ARG A 4 22.51 5.38 6.60
CA ARG A 4 21.69 6.52 7.06
C ARG A 4 20.42 6.56 6.22
N ILE A 5 19.33 6.09 6.79
CA ILE A 5 18.08 5.85 6.09
C ILE A 5 17.01 6.81 6.59
N LEU A 6 16.41 7.56 5.68
CA LEU A 6 15.21 8.35 5.95
C LEU A 6 13.98 7.58 5.46
N ILE A 7 12.96 7.45 6.31
CA ILE A 7 11.65 6.88 5.96
C ILE A 7 10.59 7.95 6.20
N THR A 8 9.95 8.44 5.15
CA THR A 8 8.82 9.36 5.26
C THR A 8 7.52 8.59 5.49
N GLY A 9 6.53 9.19 6.16
CA GLY A 9 5.37 8.42 6.64
C GLY A 9 5.77 7.31 7.62
N GLY A 10 6.86 7.54 8.36
CA GLY A 10 7.57 6.53 9.13
C GLY A 10 6.85 6.02 10.37
N ALA A 11 5.83 6.74 10.88
CA ALA A 11 4.94 6.26 11.93
C ALA A 11 3.65 5.63 11.37
N GLY A 12 3.39 5.75 10.07
CA GLY A 12 2.26 5.12 9.39
C GLY A 12 2.39 3.59 9.30
N PHE A 13 1.37 2.94 8.75
CA PHE A 13 1.32 1.47 8.62
C PHE A 13 2.55 0.91 7.87
N VAL A 14 2.80 1.35 6.64
CA VAL A 14 3.90 0.83 5.83
C VAL A 14 5.25 1.27 6.41
N GLY A 15 5.41 2.57 6.66
CA GLY A 15 6.69 3.13 7.12
C GLY A 15 7.18 2.54 8.43
N SER A 16 6.30 2.31 9.41
CA SER A 16 6.68 1.73 10.71
C SER A 16 7.11 0.26 10.58
N HIS A 17 6.41 -0.55 9.77
CA HIS A 17 6.81 -1.94 9.52
C HIS A 17 8.15 -2.00 8.78
N VAL A 18 8.35 -1.16 7.77
CA VAL A 18 9.62 -1.06 7.06
C VAL A 18 10.76 -0.65 8.00
N ALA A 19 10.55 0.39 8.83
CA ALA A 19 11.55 0.84 9.80
C ALA A 19 11.97 -0.26 10.76
N LEU A 20 10.99 -0.95 11.35
CA LEU A 20 11.24 -2.07 12.28
C LEU A 20 11.96 -3.23 11.59
N ARG A 21 11.53 -3.62 10.40
CA ARG A 21 12.15 -4.69 9.61
C ARG A 21 13.58 -4.37 9.23
N LEU A 22 13.83 -3.14 8.76
CA LEU A 22 15.18 -2.69 8.41
C LEU A 22 16.09 -2.64 9.64
N LYS A 23 15.60 -2.17 10.77
CA LYS A 23 16.38 -2.13 12.01
C LYS A 23 16.74 -3.52 12.51
N GLN A 24 15.83 -4.48 12.38
CA GLN A 24 16.09 -5.89 12.67
C GLN A 24 17.13 -6.50 11.73
N THR A 25 17.06 -6.17 10.42
CA THR A 25 17.97 -6.74 9.40
C THR A 25 19.34 -6.05 9.42
N PHE A 26 19.37 -4.74 9.66
CA PHE A 26 20.56 -3.90 9.66
C PHE A 26 20.70 -3.14 11.00
N PRO A 27 21.07 -3.84 12.11
CA PRO A 27 21.10 -3.23 13.44
C PRO A 27 21.99 -1.98 13.57
N ALA A 28 23.07 -1.93 12.76
CA ALA A 28 24.00 -0.81 12.72
C ALA A 28 23.52 0.40 11.92
N ALA A 29 22.43 0.28 11.13
CA ALA A 29 21.90 1.40 10.36
C ALA A 29 21.25 2.44 11.27
N ALA A 30 21.52 3.72 11.00
CA ALA A 30 20.82 4.84 11.58
C ALA A 30 19.54 5.09 10.76
N ILE A 31 18.38 4.77 11.33
CA ILE A 31 17.08 4.89 10.68
C ILE A 31 16.32 6.04 11.36
N THR A 32 15.83 6.97 10.55
CA THR A 32 14.95 8.07 10.99
C THR A 32 13.59 7.93 10.34
N ALA A 33 12.55 7.86 11.15
CA ALA A 33 11.15 7.86 10.76
C ALA A 33 10.60 9.30 10.86
N LEU A 34 10.33 9.93 9.71
CA LEU A 34 9.72 11.26 9.61
C LEU A 34 8.21 11.12 9.45
N ASP A 35 7.41 11.74 10.31
CA ASP A 35 5.95 11.71 10.24
C ASP A 35 5.33 12.91 10.94
N ASN A 36 4.19 13.41 10.44
CA ASN A 36 3.45 14.51 11.08
C ASN A 36 2.37 14.03 12.04
N LEU A 37 2.13 12.71 12.12
CA LEU A 37 1.10 12.06 12.94
C LEU A 37 -0.34 12.52 12.60
N SER A 38 -0.60 12.89 11.36
CA SER A 38 -1.94 13.32 10.93
C SER A 38 -2.94 12.17 10.82
N ARG A 39 -2.44 10.93 10.64
CA ARG A 39 -3.28 9.73 10.60
C ARG A 39 -3.54 9.23 12.01
N ALA A 40 -4.82 9.23 12.43
CA ALA A 40 -5.21 8.70 13.74
C ALA A 40 -4.72 7.24 13.90
N GLY A 41 -4.14 6.93 15.06
CA GLY A 41 -3.57 5.63 15.40
C GLY A 41 -2.10 5.45 14.99
N SER A 42 -1.51 6.35 14.18
CA SER A 42 -0.07 6.27 13.85
C SER A 42 0.83 6.47 15.07
N GLU A 43 0.37 7.24 16.05
CA GLU A 43 1.07 7.45 17.32
C GLU A 43 1.29 6.17 18.11
N THR A 44 0.45 5.15 17.92
CA THR A 44 0.59 3.85 18.60
C THR A 44 1.83 3.07 18.15
N ASN A 45 2.44 3.44 17.02
CA ASN A 45 3.68 2.85 16.53
C ASN A 45 4.94 3.47 17.16
N LEU A 46 4.86 4.66 17.79
CA LEU A 46 6.03 5.36 18.34
C LEU A 46 6.79 4.56 19.38
N PRO A 47 6.14 3.92 20.39
CA PRO A 47 6.86 3.11 21.37
C PRO A 47 7.63 1.94 20.75
N LEU A 48 7.09 1.34 19.66
CA LEU A 48 7.75 0.23 18.97
C LEU A 48 8.99 0.70 18.20
N LEU A 49 8.91 1.87 17.56
CA LEU A 49 10.03 2.48 16.86
C LEU A 49 11.14 2.84 17.85
N GLU A 50 10.81 3.47 18.97
CA GLU A 50 11.75 3.83 20.02
C GLU A 50 12.44 2.60 20.63
N GLN A 51 11.66 1.59 20.99
CA GLN A 51 12.20 0.32 21.53
C GLN A 51 13.16 -0.38 20.56
N ALA A 52 12.89 -0.28 19.26
CA ALA A 52 13.77 -0.82 18.22
C ALA A 52 15.02 0.06 17.97
N GLY A 53 15.12 1.25 18.57
CA GLY A 53 16.20 2.20 18.30
C GLY A 53 16.09 2.91 16.95
N VAL A 54 14.88 3.09 16.45
CA VAL A 54 14.56 3.96 15.30
C VAL A 54 14.30 5.37 15.82
N ARG A 55 15.01 6.35 15.28
CA ARG A 55 14.79 7.77 15.64
C ARG A 55 13.47 8.25 15.04
N PHE A 56 12.55 8.69 15.86
CA PHE A 56 11.37 9.41 15.38
C PHE A 56 11.68 10.91 15.28
N GLN A 57 11.32 11.50 14.14
CA GLN A 57 11.36 12.94 13.89
C GLN A 57 9.97 13.42 13.50
N ARG A 58 9.36 14.28 14.31
CA ARG A 58 8.10 14.92 13.92
C ARG A 58 8.39 15.97 12.84
N GLY A 59 7.67 15.88 11.72
CA GLY A 59 7.79 16.82 10.61
C GLY A 59 6.83 16.47 9.49
N ASP A 60 6.63 17.37 8.55
CA ASP A 60 5.67 17.26 7.47
C ASP A 60 6.39 17.23 6.11
N VAL A 61 6.11 16.24 5.28
CA VAL A 61 6.71 16.13 3.94
C VAL A 61 6.37 17.31 3.04
N ARG A 62 5.32 18.07 3.34
CA ARG A 62 4.96 19.31 2.63
C ARG A 62 5.92 20.46 2.93
N SER A 63 6.77 20.34 3.94
CA SER A 63 7.82 21.28 4.30
C SER A 63 9.18 20.75 3.83
N LEU A 64 9.83 21.47 2.90
CA LEU A 64 11.17 21.11 2.45
C LEU A 64 12.17 21.09 3.60
N ASP A 65 12.07 22.06 4.51
CA ASP A 65 12.95 22.18 5.66
C ASP A 65 12.83 21.00 6.61
N ASP A 66 11.60 20.50 6.85
CA ASP A 66 11.36 19.32 7.69
C ASP A 66 12.02 18.08 7.07
N VAL A 67 11.87 17.88 5.75
CA VAL A 67 12.46 16.74 5.03
C VAL A 67 13.99 16.83 5.03
N THR A 68 14.56 18.00 4.70
CA THR A 68 16.02 18.15 4.56
C THR A 68 16.76 18.20 5.89
N SER A 69 16.09 18.61 6.99
CA SER A 69 16.67 18.63 8.34
C SER A 69 16.51 17.31 9.10
N ALA A 70 15.65 16.40 8.63
CA ALA A 70 15.36 15.14 9.32
C ALA A 70 16.59 14.25 9.48
N VAL A 71 17.41 14.15 8.42
CA VAL A 71 18.65 13.37 8.40
C VAL A 71 19.73 14.16 7.68
N ALA A 72 20.86 14.37 8.33
CA ALA A 72 22.04 14.91 7.66
C ALA A 72 22.60 13.87 6.71
N ASP A 73 22.61 14.18 5.41
CA ASP A 73 23.26 13.39 4.36
C ASP A 73 22.84 11.90 4.35
N PRO A 74 21.54 11.58 4.13
CA PRO A 74 21.06 10.20 3.99
C PRO A 74 21.69 9.53 2.76
N ASP A 75 21.87 8.21 2.83
CA ASP A 75 22.31 7.39 1.69
C ASP A 75 21.16 6.56 1.09
N LEU A 76 20.00 6.53 1.78
CA LEU A 76 18.75 5.95 1.27
C LEU A 76 17.55 6.74 1.78
N ILE A 77 16.62 7.03 0.90
CA ILE A 77 15.31 7.61 1.21
C ILE A 77 14.23 6.59 0.81
N ILE A 78 13.35 6.24 1.74
CA ILE A 78 12.17 5.41 1.47
C ILE A 78 10.94 6.30 1.62
N ASP A 79 10.31 6.65 0.50
CA ASP A 79 9.15 7.53 0.49
C ASP A 79 7.85 6.72 0.63
N CYS A 80 7.37 6.62 1.89
CA CYS A 80 6.10 5.98 2.25
C CYS A 80 5.00 7.00 2.59
N ALA A 81 5.32 8.32 2.64
CA ALA A 81 4.34 9.33 2.99
C ALA A 81 3.31 9.51 1.88
N ALA A 82 2.04 9.46 2.25
CA ALA A 82 0.94 9.73 1.32
C ALA A 82 -0.36 10.02 2.09
N GLU A 83 -1.27 10.77 1.47
CA GLU A 83 -2.71 10.59 1.70
C GLU A 83 -3.17 9.44 0.81
N PRO A 84 -3.44 8.25 1.37
CA PRO A 84 -3.60 7.03 0.58
C PRO A 84 -5.07 6.71 0.23
N SER A 85 -6.04 7.53 0.65
CA SER A 85 -7.45 7.28 0.36
C SER A 85 -7.75 7.50 -1.13
N ALA A 86 -8.34 6.49 -1.77
CA ALA A 86 -8.82 6.62 -3.14
C ALA A 86 -9.96 7.63 -3.27
N MET A 87 -10.64 7.96 -2.17
CA MET A 87 -11.72 8.94 -2.11
C MET A 87 -11.25 10.34 -1.72
N ALA A 88 -9.98 10.53 -1.37
CA ALA A 88 -9.45 11.83 -0.99
C ALA A 88 -9.58 12.85 -2.13
N GLY A 89 -10.09 14.03 -1.79
CA GLY A 89 -10.38 15.13 -2.72
C GLY A 89 -11.73 15.03 -3.43
N TYR A 90 -12.48 13.92 -3.34
CA TYR A 90 -13.85 13.86 -3.83
C TYR A 90 -14.79 14.55 -2.82
N GLY A 91 -15.61 15.47 -3.32
CA GLY A 91 -16.52 16.24 -2.45
C GLY A 91 -15.89 17.42 -1.72
N GLY A 92 -14.61 17.73 -1.98
CA GLY A 92 -13.88 18.84 -1.35
C GLY A 92 -12.64 19.25 -2.15
N SER A 93 -11.70 19.98 -1.48
CA SER A 93 -10.45 20.39 -2.11
C SER A 93 -9.48 19.19 -2.23
N ALA A 94 -8.86 19.04 -3.40
CA ALA A 94 -7.78 18.09 -3.63
C ALA A 94 -6.41 18.61 -3.15
N GLU A 95 -6.34 19.83 -2.62
CA GLU A 95 -5.09 20.51 -2.27
C GLU A 95 -4.23 19.67 -1.33
N TYR A 96 -4.82 19.16 -0.24
CA TYR A 96 -4.08 18.33 0.73
C TYR A 96 -3.45 17.08 0.09
N VAL A 97 -4.20 16.40 -0.80
CA VAL A 97 -3.71 15.21 -1.49
C VAL A 97 -2.54 15.56 -2.41
N ILE A 98 -2.67 16.65 -3.17
CA ILE A 98 -1.64 17.13 -4.10
C ILE A 98 -0.39 17.54 -3.32
N GLN A 99 -0.54 18.37 -2.28
CA GLN A 99 0.57 18.85 -1.47
C GLN A 99 1.31 17.69 -0.76
N THR A 100 0.57 16.72 -0.22
CA THR A 100 1.20 15.59 0.46
C THR A 100 1.89 14.66 -0.53
N ASN A 101 1.21 14.26 -1.62
CA ASN A 101 1.70 13.19 -2.47
C ASN A 101 2.68 13.67 -3.56
N ILE A 102 2.44 14.85 -4.18
CA ILE A 102 3.31 15.37 -5.24
C ILE A 102 4.42 16.24 -4.64
N THR A 103 4.04 17.28 -3.87
CA THR A 103 5.03 18.20 -3.30
C THR A 103 5.89 17.48 -2.26
N GLY A 104 5.30 16.60 -1.43
CA GLY A 104 6.04 15.79 -0.47
C GLY A 104 7.08 14.88 -1.14
N THR A 105 6.69 14.15 -2.21
CA THR A 105 7.64 13.34 -2.99
C THR A 105 8.72 14.22 -3.63
N TYR A 106 8.34 15.39 -4.20
CA TYR A 106 9.34 16.32 -4.75
C TYR A 106 10.38 16.76 -3.70
N HIS A 107 10.00 16.99 -2.44
CA HIS A 107 10.95 17.31 -1.37
C HIS A 107 11.90 16.14 -1.06
N CYS A 108 11.42 14.90 -1.12
CA CYS A 108 12.28 13.71 -1.03
C CYS A 108 13.27 13.62 -2.20
N LEU A 109 12.80 13.93 -3.42
CA LEU A 109 13.64 13.97 -4.63
C LEU A 109 14.69 15.08 -4.56
N GLU A 110 14.35 16.26 -4.05
CA GLU A 110 15.30 17.35 -3.84
C GLU A 110 16.36 16.98 -2.81
N LEU A 111 16.00 16.26 -1.75
CA LEU A 111 16.97 15.71 -0.80
C LEU A 111 17.86 14.66 -1.47
N ALA A 112 17.30 13.73 -2.26
CA ALA A 112 18.08 12.74 -3.01
C ALA A 112 19.07 13.40 -3.98
N ARG A 113 18.64 14.45 -4.70
CA ARG A 113 19.50 15.24 -5.56
C ARG A 113 20.69 15.86 -4.83
N ARG A 114 20.44 16.46 -3.63
CA ARG A 114 21.50 17.13 -2.84
C ARG A 114 22.51 16.15 -2.26
N THR A 115 22.06 14.96 -1.86
CA THR A 115 22.88 13.99 -1.12
C THR A 115 23.33 12.81 -1.98
N GLN A 116 22.82 12.70 -3.21
CA GLN A 116 22.98 11.53 -4.08
C GLN A 116 22.50 10.23 -3.40
N ALA A 117 21.49 10.35 -2.52
CA ALA A 117 20.88 9.20 -1.89
C ALA A 117 20.09 8.37 -2.90
N ASP A 118 20.10 7.07 -2.73
CA ASP A 118 19.19 6.18 -3.42
C ASP A 118 17.74 6.43 -2.98
N LEU A 119 16.78 6.30 -3.89
CA LEU A 119 15.36 6.47 -3.60
C LEU A 119 14.58 5.18 -3.81
N LEU A 120 13.80 4.79 -2.81
CA LEU A 120 12.80 3.73 -2.91
C LEU A 120 11.43 4.37 -2.74
N PHE A 121 10.65 4.42 -3.84
CA PHE A 121 9.34 5.06 -3.88
C PHE A 121 8.21 4.04 -3.77
N ILE A 122 7.35 4.21 -2.77
CA ILE A 122 6.16 3.36 -2.61
C ILE A 122 5.00 3.97 -3.39
N SER A 123 4.75 3.42 -4.56
CA SER A 123 3.62 3.72 -5.43
C SER A 123 2.45 2.76 -5.15
N THR A 124 1.48 2.69 -6.04
CA THR A 124 0.23 1.97 -5.82
C THR A 124 -0.33 1.38 -7.11
N SER A 125 -1.11 0.31 -7.01
CA SER A 125 -1.94 -0.20 -8.10
C SER A 125 -3.01 0.79 -8.60
N ARG A 126 -3.32 1.83 -7.81
CA ARG A 126 -4.28 2.88 -8.21
C ARG A 126 -3.77 3.80 -9.33
N VAL A 127 -2.52 3.64 -9.78
CA VAL A 127 -2.00 4.28 -11.00
C VAL A 127 -2.69 3.76 -12.25
N TYR A 128 -3.25 2.57 -12.23
CA TYR A 128 -4.00 2.01 -13.35
C TYR A 128 -5.40 2.62 -13.43
N PRO A 129 -5.85 3.02 -14.66
CA PRO A 129 -7.14 3.67 -14.84
C PRO A 129 -8.31 2.75 -14.50
N TYR A 130 -9.19 3.17 -13.58
CA TYR A 130 -10.35 2.37 -13.18
C TYR A 130 -11.31 2.10 -14.35
N GLY A 131 -11.42 3.05 -15.29
CA GLY A 131 -12.25 2.87 -16.47
C GLY A 131 -11.79 1.71 -17.35
N LEU A 132 -10.47 1.61 -17.60
CA LEU A 132 -9.89 0.50 -18.35
C LEU A 132 -10.01 -0.82 -17.58
N LEU A 133 -9.69 -0.82 -16.26
CA LEU A 133 -9.84 -2.01 -15.42
C LEU A 133 -11.28 -2.54 -15.43
N ASN A 134 -12.28 -1.65 -15.35
CA ASN A 134 -13.69 -2.03 -15.35
C ASN A 134 -14.21 -2.42 -16.74
N SER A 135 -13.53 -2.04 -17.83
CA SER A 135 -13.86 -2.46 -19.19
C SER A 135 -13.32 -3.83 -19.58
N LEU A 136 -12.43 -4.41 -18.75
CA LEU A 136 -11.91 -5.75 -19.00
C LEU A 136 -13.05 -6.77 -19.05
N PRO A 137 -13.06 -7.69 -20.03
CA PRO A 137 -14.00 -8.79 -20.05
C PRO A 137 -13.88 -9.63 -18.79
N THR A 138 -14.98 -9.77 -18.07
CA THR A 138 -15.07 -10.54 -16.84
C THR A 138 -16.19 -11.57 -16.91
N ILE A 139 -16.00 -12.69 -16.23
CA ILE A 139 -17.01 -13.73 -16.00
C ILE A 139 -17.50 -13.56 -14.57
N GLU A 140 -18.82 -13.47 -14.40
CA GLU A 140 -19.44 -13.51 -13.08
C GLU A 140 -19.57 -14.98 -12.64
N GLN A 141 -18.92 -15.32 -11.55
CA GLN A 141 -19.00 -16.62 -10.88
C GLN A 141 -19.95 -16.53 -9.67
N GLU A 142 -20.10 -17.63 -8.96
CA GLU A 142 -21.00 -17.68 -7.79
C GLU A 142 -20.60 -16.66 -6.73
N THR A 143 -19.32 -16.57 -6.36
CA THR A 143 -18.82 -15.73 -5.27
C THR A 143 -17.96 -14.55 -5.71
N ARG A 144 -17.54 -14.49 -6.98
CA ARG A 144 -16.58 -13.48 -7.46
C ARG A 144 -16.75 -13.12 -8.94
N PHE A 145 -16.18 -11.98 -9.31
CA PHE A 145 -15.82 -11.71 -10.69
C PHE A 145 -14.43 -12.30 -10.99
N ALA A 146 -14.25 -12.85 -12.20
CA ALA A 146 -12.97 -13.34 -12.71
C ALA A 146 -12.68 -12.72 -14.08
N LEU A 147 -11.40 -12.52 -14.42
CA LEU A 147 -11.04 -12.15 -15.80
C LEU A 147 -11.47 -13.25 -16.76
N ASP A 148 -12.03 -12.88 -17.92
CA ASP A 148 -12.27 -13.85 -18.99
C ASP A 148 -10.91 -14.34 -19.53
N PRO A 149 -10.59 -15.64 -19.45
CA PRO A 149 -9.30 -16.16 -19.90
C PRO A 149 -9.09 -15.99 -21.41
N ARG A 150 -10.16 -15.70 -22.18
CA ARG A 150 -10.09 -15.46 -23.63
C ARG A 150 -9.79 -14.00 -23.97
N GLN A 151 -9.81 -13.09 -23.00
CA GLN A 151 -9.50 -11.69 -23.24
C GLN A 151 -8.04 -11.51 -23.67
N GLN A 152 -7.79 -10.52 -24.53
CA GLN A 152 -6.47 -10.21 -25.08
C GLN A 152 -6.10 -8.72 -24.85
N PHE A 153 -6.55 -8.17 -23.74
CA PHE A 153 -6.26 -6.79 -23.40
C PHE A 153 -4.76 -6.63 -23.04
N PRO A 154 -4.03 -5.67 -23.62
CA PRO A 154 -2.61 -5.47 -23.33
C PRO A 154 -2.35 -5.33 -21.82
N GLY A 155 -1.34 -6.00 -21.30
CA GLY A 155 -0.97 -5.94 -19.87
C GLY A 155 -1.97 -6.60 -18.92
N ALA A 156 -2.97 -7.36 -19.42
CA ALA A 156 -3.88 -8.15 -18.60
C ALA A 156 -3.88 -9.61 -19.02
N SER A 157 -3.82 -10.53 -18.07
CA SER A 157 -3.83 -11.98 -18.30
C SER A 157 -4.45 -12.72 -17.13
N GLU A 158 -4.49 -14.07 -17.18
CA GLU A 158 -4.86 -14.91 -16.04
C GLU A 158 -3.97 -14.70 -14.79
N HIS A 159 -2.77 -14.13 -14.97
CA HIS A 159 -1.86 -13.78 -13.88
C HIS A 159 -2.19 -12.43 -13.23
N GLY A 160 -3.07 -11.64 -13.83
CA GLY A 160 -3.45 -10.32 -13.34
C GLY A 160 -3.04 -9.18 -14.25
N ILE A 161 -2.81 -8.01 -13.64
CA ILE A 161 -2.44 -6.74 -14.30
C ILE A 161 -0.94 -6.53 -14.18
N ALA A 162 -0.25 -6.48 -15.32
CA ALA A 162 1.19 -6.29 -15.42
C ALA A 162 1.58 -4.81 -15.53
N GLU A 163 2.89 -4.52 -15.46
CA GLU A 163 3.43 -3.15 -15.49
C GLU A 163 3.19 -2.42 -16.83
N ASP A 164 3.01 -3.15 -17.90
CA ASP A 164 2.73 -2.64 -19.27
C ASP A 164 1.23 -2.42 -19.53
N PHE A 165 0.36 -2.63 -18.54
CA PHE A 165 -1.06 -2.27 -18.67
C PHE A 165 -1.18 -0.75 -18.96
N PRO A 166 -2.03 -0.35 -19.94
CA PRO A 166 -2.13 1.05 -20.35
C PRO A 166 -2.49 1.99 -19.21
N LEU A 167 -1.82 3.16 -19.22
CA LEU A 167 -2.02 4.20 -18.19
C LEU A 167 -2.90 5.36 -18.65
N ASP A 168 -3.45 5.30 -19.86
CA ASP A 168 -4.32 6.36 -20.39
C ASP A 168 -5.74 6.27 -19.81
N GLY A 169 -6.25 7.38 -19.31
CA GLY A 169 -7.61 7.47 -18.80
C GLY A 169 -7.71 7.90 -17.33
N PRO A 170 -8.94 8.13 -16.85
CA PRO A 170 -9.17 8.61 -15.49
C PRO A 170 -8.88 7.56 -14.45
N ARG A 171 -8.28 8.01 -13.36
CA ARG A 171 -8.01 7.27 -12.12
C ARG A 171 -8.36 8.17 -10.94
N SER A 172 -8.37 7.67 -9.71
CA SER A 172 -8.64 8.55 -8.56
C SER A 172 -7.62 9.69 -8.49
N ILE A 173 -7.97 10.78 -7.78
CA ILE A 173 -7.03 11.89 -7.51
C ILE A 173 -5.76 11.33 -6.87
N TYR A 174 -5.89 10.45 -5.89
CA TYR A 174 -4.79 9.72 -5.28
C TYR A 174 -3.92 8.98 -6.32
N GLY A 175 -4.54 8.18 -7.19
CA GLY A 175 -3.81 7.45 -8.24
C GLY A 175 -3.09 8.40 -9.22
N THR A 176 -3.70 9.54 -9.54
CA THR A 176 -3.09 10.57 -10.38
C THR A 176 -1.86 11.18 -9.72
N THR A 177 -1.94 11.53 -8.43
CA THR A 177 -0.78 12.08 -7.71
C THR A 177 0.37 11.07 -7.62
N LYS A 178 0.10 9.79 -7.37
CA LYS A 178 1.14 8.76 -7.33
C LYS A 178 1.78 8.51 -8.69
N LEU A 179 1.01 8.50 -9.79
CA LEU A 179 1.57 8.37 -11.14
C LEU A 179 2.40 9.59 -11.53
N ALA A 180 1.94 10.80 -11.22
CA ALA A 180 2.72 12.02 -11.45
C ALA A 180 4.04 11.98 -10.68
N SER A 181 4.02 11.45 -9.44
CA SER A 181 5.24 11.26 -8.66
C SER A 181 6.18 10.21 -9.28
N GLU A 182 5.67 9.11 -9.86
CA GLU A 182 6.51 8.16 -10.61
C GLU A 182 7.27 8.84 -11.74
N TYR A 183 6.60 9.68 -12.53
CA TYR A 183 7.26 10.44 -13.61
C TYR A 183 8.29 11.44 -13.09
N LEU A 184 8.01 12.12 -11.95
CA LEU A 184 9.00 12.99 -11.32
C LEU A 184 10.22 12.22 -10.82
N VAL A 185 10.02 11.03 -10.25
CA VAL A 185 11.13 10.15 -9.81
C VAL A 185 12.02 9.81 -11.00
N GLU A 186 11.46 9.35 -12.11
CA GLU A 186 12.21 8.94 -13.30
C GLU A 186 12.96 10.12 -13.94
N GLU A 187 12.27 11.23 -14.16
CA GLU A 187 12.84 12.41 -14.81
C GLU A 187 13.96 13.04 -13.98
N LEU A 188 13.74 13.20 -12.65
CA LEU A 188 14.78 13.81 -11.81
C LEU A 188 15.95 12.87 -11.55
N ALA A 189 15.71 11.55 -11.52
CA ALA A 189 16.80 10.58 -11.42
C ALA A 189 17.68 10.59 -12.69
N ASP A 190 17.09 10.66 -13.88
CA ASP A 190 17.82 10.79 -15.13
C ASP A 190 18.61 12.11 -15.17
N ALA A 191 17.96 13.22 -14.83
CA ALA A 191 18.58 14.55 -14.87
C ALA A 191 19.72 14.73 -13.86
N TYR A 192 19.65 14.11 -12.68
CA TYR A 192 20.58 14.36 -11.58
C TYR A 192 21.44 13.18 -11.16
N GLY A 193 21.20 11.99 -11.72
CA GLY A 193 22.08 10.82 -11.59
C GLY A 193 21.92 10.01 -10.30
N PHE A 194 20.91 10.24 -9.46
CA PHE A 194 20.62 9.35 -8.33
C PHE A 194 19.86 8.10 -8.78
N ARG A 195 19.96 6.99 -8.02
CA ARG A 195 19.30 5.73 -8.36
C ARG A 195 17.95 5.63 -7.70
N PHE A 196 17.02 4.91 -8.33
CA PHE A 196 15.67 4.74 -7.79
C PHE A 196 15.10 3.34 -8.03
N ILE A 197 14.12 2.97 -7.21
CA ILE A 197 13.22 1.82 -7.39
C ILE A 197 11.79 2.28 -7.11
N ILE A 198 10.84 1.92 -7.98
CA ILE A 198 9.40 2.21 -7.80
C ILE A 198 8.65 0.90 -7.55
N ASN A 199 7.90 0.82 -6.44
CA ASN A 199 7.03 -0.31 -6.15
C ASN A 199 5.55 0.11 -6.21
N ARG A 200 4.82 -0.37 -7.21
CA ARG A 200 3.36 -0.25 -7.31
C ARG A 200 2.71 -1.31 -6.43
N ALA A 201 2.53 -0.97 -5.16
CA ALA A 201 1.94 -1.89 -4.20
C ALA A 201 0.46 -2.15 -4.49
N GLY A 202 0.05 -3.41 -4.41
CA GLY A 202 -1.33 -3.86 -4.40
C GLY A 202 -2.03 -3.51 -3.08
N LEU A 203 -3.02 -4.32 -2.67
CA LEU A 203 -3.69 -4.14 -1.39
C LEU A 203 -2.81 -4.67 -0.26
N LEU A 204 -1.97 -3.79 0.31
CA LEU A 204 -1.18 -4.10 1.50
C LEU A 204 -2.07 -4.18 2.74
N THR A 205 -1.86 -5.20 3.56
CA THR A 205 -2.56 -5.35 4.83
C THR A 205 -1.74 -6.11 5.86
N GLY A 206 -2.18 -6.08 7.11
CA GLY A 206 -1.53 -6.77 8.22
C GLY A 206 -1.85 -6.14 9.57
N PRO A 207 -1.27 -6.66 10.65
CA PRO A 207 -1.40 -6.10 11.99
C PRO A 207 -1.04 -4.61 12.04
N ARG A 208 -1.71 -3.83 12.88
CA ARG A 208 -1.51 -2.38 13.08
C ARG A 208 -1.88 -1.49 11.89
N GLN A 209 -2.56 -2.01 10.87
CA GLN A 209 -3.19 -1.17 9.87
C GLN A 209 -4.47 -0.56 10.45
N MET A 210 -4.53 0.76 10.54
CA MET A 210 -5.75 1.47 10.98
C MET A 210 -6.72 1.60 9.80
N GLY A 211 -7.59 0.59 9.68
CA GLY A 211 -8.60 0.51 8.62
C GLY A 211 -9.70 1.57 8.79
N LYS A 212 -10.18 2.07 7.66
CA LYS A 212 -11.36 2.94 7.54
C LYS A 212 -12.26 2.43 6.42
N THR A 213 -13.47 2.95 6.32
CA THR A 213 -14.45 2.54 5.29
C THR A 213 -13.94 2.66 3.85
N ASP A 214 -13.00 3.55 3.59
CA ASP A 214 -12.40 3.81 2.27
C ASP A 214 -10.94 3.35 2.15
N GLN A 215 -10.37 2.79 3.23
CA GLN A 215 -8.98 2.36 3.28
C GLN A 215 -8.76 1.27 4.32
N GLY A 216 -7.94 0.26 4.00
CA GLY A 216 -7.66 -0.84 4.94
C GLY A 216 -8.82 -1.83 5.06
N LEU A 217 -9.47 -2.10 3.94
CA LEU A 217 -10.66 -2.97 3.81
C LEU A 217 -10.52 -4.30 4.57
N ILE A 218 -9.38 -4.96 4.48
CA ILE A 218 -9.18 -6.29 5.07
C ILE A 218 -9.23 -6.22 6.60
N VAL A 219 -8.52 -5.25 7.19
CA VAL A 219 -8.54 -5.05 8.65
C VAL A 219 -9.92 -4.60 9.12
N LEU A 220 -10.59 -3.70 8.37
CA LEU A 220 -11.96 -3.29 8.70
C LEU A 220 -12.92 -4.49 8.72
N TRP A 221 -12.82 -5.40 7.73
CA TRP A 221 -13.66 -6.59 7.64
C TRP A 221 -13.42 -7.54 8.83
N MET A 222 -12.17 -7.82 9.15
CA MET A 222 -11.80 -8.65 10.29
C MET A 222 -12.23 -8.00 11.63
N ALA A 223 -12.01 -6.70 11.80
CA ALA A 223 -12.41 -5.95 12.99
C ALA A 223 -13.94 -5.96 13.19
N ALA A 224 -14.71 -5.79 12.11
CA ALA A 224 -16.15 -5.85 12.17
C ALA A 224 -16.65 -7.23 12.62
N HIS A 225 -16.06 -8.32 12.12
CA HIS A 225 -16.39 -9.67 12.59
C HIS A 225 -15.94 -9.90 14.05
N HIS A 226 -14.74 -9.45 14.42
CA HIS A 226 -14.22 -9.58 15.78
C HIS A 226 -15.14 -8.90 16.81
N TRP A 227 -15.58 -7.66 16.55
CA TRP A 227 -16.46 -6.89 17.46
C TRP A 227 -17.95 -6.95 17.12
N LYS A 228 -18.36 -7.85 16.21
CA LYS A 228 -19.76 -8.08 15.82
C LYS A 228 -20.49 -6.82 15.34
N ARG A 229 -19.84 -6.05 14.46
CA ARG A 229 -20.41 -4.84 13.86
C ARG A 229 -20.96 -5.15 12.46
N PRO A 230 -22.09 -4.54 12.04
CA PRO A 230 -22.65 -4.76 10.72
C PRO A 230 -21.76 -4.16 9.63
N LEU A 231 -21.77 -4.78 8.44
CA LEU A 231 -21.07 -4.31 7.25
C LEU A 231 -22.02 -4.10 6.07
N ARG A 232 -21.50 -3.55 4.97
CA ARG A 232 -22.22 -3.43 3.70
C ARG A 232 -21.34 -3.89 2.54
N TYR A 233 -21.92 -4.65 1.61
CA TYR A 233 -21.34 -4.84 0.28
C TYR A 233 -21.71 -3.64 -0.58
N ILE A 234 -20.76 -2.77 -0.87
CA ILE A 234 -20.97 -1.52 -1.59
C ILE A 234 -20.48 -1.67 -3.02
N GLY A 235 -21.31 -1.26 -3.99
CA GLY A 235 -20.97 -1.23 -5.41
C GLY A 235 -21.19 -2.55 -6.15
N PHE A 236 -21.14 -2.45 -7.47
CA PHE A 236 -21.29 -3.57 -8.41
C PHE A 236 -22.50 -4.47 -8.12
N GLY A 237 -23.65 -3.84 -7.83
CA GLY A 237 -24.90 -4.54 -7.50
C GLY A 237 -25.05 -4.96 -6.04
N GLY A 238 -24.11 -4.60 -5.16
CA GLY A 238 -24.19 -4.87 -3.72
C GLY A 238 -24.05 -6.35 -3.34
N GLN A 239 -23.46 -7.17 -4.22
CA GLN A 239 -23.32 -8.61 -4.00
C GLN A 239 -21.98 -9.02 -3.39
N GLY A 240 -21.03 -8.10 -3.24
CA GLY A 240 -19.71 -8.40 -2.66
C GLY A 240 -18.80 -9.25 -3.54
N LYS A 241 -19.03 -9.31 -4.86
CA LYS A 241 -18.26 -10.13 -5.83
C LYS A 241 -17.01 -9.44 -6.37
N GLN A 242 -16.76 -8.17 -6.03
CA GLN A 242 -15.55 -7.45 -6.44
C GLN A 242 -14.29 -8.09 -5.83
N VAL A 243 -13.21 -8.20 -6.62
CA VAL A 243 -12.00 -8.95 -6.27
C VAL A 243 -10.80 -8.05 -6.10
N ARG A 244 -10.01 -8.32 -5.07
CA ARG A 244 -8.66 -7.76 -4.84
C ARG A 244 -7.70 -8.87 -4.43
N ASP A 245 -6.45 -8.71 -4.79
CA ASP A 245 -5.37 -9.53 -4.24
C ASP A 245 -4.75 -8.86 -3.02
N VAL A 246 -4.42 -9.66 -2.03
CA VAL A 246 -3.98 -9.19 -0.70
C VAL A 246 -2.52 -9.55 -0.47
N LEU A 247 -1.68 -8.57 -0.18
CA LEU A 247 -0.27 -8.78 0.19
C LEU A 247 -0.04 -8.44 1.66
N HIS A 248 0.50 -9.42 2.41
CA HIS A 248 0.89 -9.18 3.80
C HIS A 248 2.05 -8.20 3.89
N ILE A 249 2.01 -7.30 4.86
CA ILE A 249 3.02 -6.26 5.04
C ILE A 249 4.43 -6.83 5.24
N ASP A 250 4.59 -7.98 5.92
CA ASP A 250 5.91 -8.58 6.12
C ASP A 250 6.52 -9.09 4.81
N ASP A 251 5.71 -9.59 3.86
CA ASP A 251 6.19 -10.00 2.55
C ASP A 251 6.66 -8.80 1.73
N PHE A 252 5.92 -7.69 1.83
CA PHE A 252 6.33 -6.43 1.22
C PHE A 252 7.62 -5.89 1.85
N CYS A 253 7.74 -5.90 3.19
CA CYS A 253 8.99 -5.53 3.86
C CYS A 253 10.16 -6.44 3.46
N GLY A 254 9.90 -7.74 3.26
CA GLY A 254 10.89 -8.69 2.75
C GLY A 254 11.40 -8.32 1.35
N LEU A 255 10.49 -7.91 0.46
CA LEU A 255 10.85 -7.39 -0.87
C LEU A 255 11.74 -6.15 -0.77
N LEU A 256 11.37 -5.18 0.09
CA LEU A 256 12.17 -3.96 0.24
C LEU A 256 13.57 -4.24 0.81
N VAL A 257 13.69 -5.20 1.73
CA VAL A 257 15.01 -5.66 2.23
C VAL A 257 15.85 -6.24 1.11
N ASP A 258 15.27 -7.10 0.27
CA ASP A 258 15.99 -7.68 -0.87
C ASP A 258 16.41 -6.61 -1.88
N GLN A 259 15.51 -5.67 -2.20
CA GLN A 259 15.83 -4.53 -3.08
C GLN A 259 16.96 -3.65 -2.52
N ILE A 260 16.99 -3.41 -1.21
CA ILE A 260 18.03 -2.62 -0.56
C ILE A 260 19.38 -3.36 -0.56
N CYS A 261 19.37 -4.68 -0.35
CA CYS A 261 20.58 -5.50 -0.42
C CYS A 261 21.17 -5.60 -1.85
N ASN A 262 20.31 -5.62 -2.86
CA ASN A 262 20.63 -5.87 -4.25
C ASN A 262 20.26 -4.66 -5.14
N PHE A 263 20.42 -3.44 -4.64
CA PHE A 263 19.90 -2.22 -5.26
C PHE A 263 20.27 -2.08 -6.74
N ASP A 264 21.50 -2.44 -7.12
CA ASP A 264 22.00 -2.39 -8.50
C ASP A 264 21.20 -3.29 -9.45
N ALA A 265 20.66 -4.41 -8.98
CA ALA A 265 19.86 -5.33 -9.79
C ALA A 265 18.44 -4.83 -10.02
N TYR A 266 17.92 -3.97 -9.13
CA TYR A 266 16.54 -3.48 -9.16
C TYR A 266 16.42 -2.06 -9.70
N GLN A 267 17.47 -1.24 -9.58
CA GLN A 267 17.42 0.20 -9.83
C GLN A 267 16.96 0.54 -11.25
N GLY A 268 16.38 1.75 -11.43
CA GLY A 268 15.86 2.24 -12.70
C GLY A 268 14.57 1.57 -13.16
N ASN A 269 13.91 0.81 -12.29
CA ASN A 269 12.72 0.05 -12.66
C ASN A 269 11.52 0.32 -11.77
N ARG A 270 10.35 0.01 -12.33
CA ARG A 270 9.07 -0.08 -11.61
C ARG A 270 8.61 -1.54 -11.55
N TYR A 271 8.05 -1.92 -10.41
CA TYR A 271 7.56 -3.27 -10.14
C TYR A 271 6.16 -3.25 -9.56
N ASN A 272 5.29 -4.10 -10.06
CA ASN A 272 4.06 -4.43 -9.38
C ASN A 272 4.35 -5.40 -8.22
N ALA A 273 3.84 -5.11 -7.03
CA ALA A 273 4.02 -5.93 -5.85
C ALA A 273 2.68 -6.15 -5.14
N GLY A 274 2.10 -7.32 -5.29
CA GLY A 274 0.78 -7.66 -4.72
C GLY A 274 0.71 -9.11 -4.29
N GLY A 275 -0.48 -9.53 -3.84
CA GLY A 275 -0.74 -10.92 -3.42
C GLY A 275 -0.80 -11.91 -4.57
N GLY A 276 -1.08 -11.43 -5.77
CA GLY A 276 -1.24 -12.26 -6.97
C GLY A 276 -2.51 -13.13 -6.95
N PRO A 277 -2.69 -14.00 -7.96
CA PRO A 277 -3.90 -14.81 -8.09
C PRO A 277 -4.19 -15.72 -6.88
N SER A 278 -3.16 -16.25 -6.21
CA SER A 278 -3.32 -17.15 -5.06
C SER A 278 -3.88 -16.48 -3.81
N ASN A 279 -3.69 -15.16 -3.68
CA ASN A 279 -4.21 -14.36 -2.57
C ASN A 279 -5.33 -13.40 -3.01
N ALA A 280 -5.96 -13.69 -4.16
CA ALA A 280 -7.10 -12.93 -4.65
C ALA A 280 -8.40 -13.37 -3.95
N VAL A 281 -9.19 -12.42 -3.49
CA VAL A 281 -10.41 -12.65 -2.71
C VAL A 281 -11.51 -11.66 -3.06
N SER A 282 -12.76 -12.14 -3.13
CA SER A 282 -13.94 -11.27 -3.16
C SER A 282 -14.38 -10.88 -1.74
N LEU A 283 -15.29 -9.90 -1.62
CA LEU A 283 -15.84 -9.56 -0.29
C LEU A 283 -16.70 -10.69 0.27
N GLN A 284 -17.41 -11.46 -0.57
CA GLN A 284 -18.15 -12.65 -0.10
C GLN A 284 -17.22 -13.70 0.51
N GLU A 285 -16.14 -14.01 -0.21
CA GLU A 285 -15.16 -15.00 0.25
C GLU A 285 -14.40 -14.51 1.48
N LEU A 286 -14.06 -13.21 1.53
CA LEU A 286 -13.47 -12.57 2.72
C LEU A 286 -14.40 -12.68 3.94
N THR A 287 -15.71 -12.48 3.72
CA THR A 287 -16.71 -12.66 4.78
C THR A 287 -16.68 -14.07 5.34
N ALA A 288 -16.75 -15.08 4.47
CA ALA A 288 -16.73 -16.49 4.89
C ALA A 288 -15.44 -16.84 5.66
N LEU A 289 -14.30 -16.34 5.22
CA LEU A 289 -13.02 -16.52 5.94
C LEU A 289 -13.01 -15.82 7.31
N CYS A 290 -13.53 -14.58 7.40
CA CYS A 290 -13.64 -13.87 8.67
C CYS A 290 -14.58 -14.57 9.64
N GLU A 291 -15.72 -15.08 9.17
CA GLU A 291 -16.64 -15.90 9.97
C GLU A 291 -15.96 -17.15 10.50
N GLN A 292 -15.22 -17.86 9.64
CA GLN A 292 -14.49 -19.07 10.04
C GLN A 292 -13.43 -18.78 11.11
N ILE A 293 -12.65 -17.70 10.96
CA ILE A 293 -11.57 -17.37 11.90
C ILE A 293 -12.10 -16.84 13.23
N THR A 294 -13.12 -15.97 13.20
CA THR A 294 -13.64 -15.33 14.42
C THR A 294 -14.74 -16.15 15.11
N GLY A 295 -15.41 -17.08 14.40
CA GLY A 295 -16.61 -17.76 14.86
C GLY A 295 -17.85 -16.85 14.91
N ASN A 296 -17.78 -15.64 14.37
CA ASN A 296 -18.86 -14.64 14.46
C ASN A 296 -19.48 -14.38 13.09
N GLN A 297 -20.81 -14.60 13.00
CA GLN A 297 -21.62 -14.12 11.89
C GLN A 297 -22.15 -12.72 12.20
N ILE A 298 -22.15 -11.85 11.19
CA ILE A 298 -22.60 -10.46 11.32
C ILE A 298 -23.61 -10.10 10.22
N PRO A 299 -24.53 -9.14 10.47
CA PRO A 299 -25.41 -8.63 9.43
C PRO A 299 -24.60 -7.90 8.34
N ILE A 300 -24.84 -8.28 7.08
CA ILE A 300 -24.27 -7.59 5.92
C ILE A 300 -25.42 -7.18 4.99
N THR A 301 -25.51 -5.90 4.67
CA THR A 301 -26.53 -5.35 3.78
C THR A 301 -25.96 -5.02 2.41
N ALA A 302 -26.80 -5.04 1.38
CA ALA A 302 -26.41 -4.66 0.02
C ALA A 302 -26.55 -3.14 -0.18
N ASP A 303 -25.56 -2.54 -0.84
CA ASP A 303 -25.58 -1.18 -1.32
C ASP A 303 -25.12 -1.22 -2.80
N PRO A 304 -26.06 -1.20 -3.76
CA PRO A 304 -25.76 -1.46 -5.17
C PRO A 304 -24.99 -0.31 -5.85
N GLU A 305 -24.96 0.89 -5.27
CA GLU A 305 -24.34 2.06 -5.87
C GLU A 305 -22.80 1.96 -5.84
N THR A 306 -22.19 2.03 -7.02
CA THR A 306 -20.72 1.95 -7.14
C THR A 306 -20.09 3.31 -6.84
N ARG A 307 -19.12 3.34 -5.93
CA ARG A 307 -18.38 4.55 -5.56
C ARG A 307 -17.53 5.05 -6.74
N PRO A 308 -17.25 6.36 -6.81
CA PRO A 308 -16.29 6.91 -7.77
C PRO A 308 -14.95 6.17 -7.68
N ALA A 309 -14.33 5.94 -8.84
CA ALA A 309 -13.03 5.28 -8.97
C ALA A 309 -12.93 3.87 -8.34
N ASP A 310 -14.05 3.21 -8.05
CA ASP A 310 -14.00 1.82 -7.60
C ASP A 310 -13.77 0.86 -8.77
N VAL A 311 -13.22 -0.31 -8.46
CA VAL A 311 -12.74 -1.30 -9.44
C VAL A 311 -13.45 -2.62 -9.19
N LYS A 312 -13.99 -3.23 -10.27
CA LYS A 312 -14.65 -4.53 -10.21
C LYS A 312 -13.67 -5.65 -9.82
N LEU A 313 -12.50 -5.65 -10.48
CA LEU A 313 -11.46 -6.63 -10.27
C LEU A 313 -10.08 -6.01 -10.44
N TYR A 314 -9.18 -6.27 -9.51
CA TYR A 314 -7.76 -6.04 -9.66
C TYR A 314 -6.98 -7.17 -8.99
N ILE A 315 -6.11 -7.79 -9.75
CA ILE A 315 -5.15 -8.82 -9.29
C ILE A 315 -3.79 -8.40 -9.84
N THR A 316 -2.77 -8.42 -9.02
CA THR A 316 -1.41 -8.05 -9.40
C THR A 316 -0.73 -9.19 -10.16
N ASP A 317 -0.17 -8.90 -11.30
CA ASP A 317 0.79 -9.78 -11.96
C ASP A 317 2.20 -9.51 -11.40
N ASN A 318 2.72 -10.46 -10.63
CA ASN A 318 4.04 -10.37 -10.01
C ASN A 318 5.16 -10.98 -10.88
N ARG A 319 4.88 -11.39 -12.13
CA ARG A 319 5.84 -12.14 -12.95
C ARG A 319 7.16 -11.41 -13.18
N LYS A 320 7.17 -10.08 -13.28
CA LYS A 320 8.41 -9.31 -13.38
C LYS A 320 9.31 -9.54 -12.16
N LEU A 321 8.77 -9.47 -10.94
CA LEU A 321 9.51 -9.76 -9.72
C LEU A 321 9.91 -11.23 -9.61
N THR A 322 9.00 -12.14 -9.94
CA THR A 322 9.26 -13.59 -9.86
C THR A 322 10.35 -14.01 -10.85
N THR A 323 10.27 -13.54 -12.11
CA THR A 323 11.19 -13.97 -13.17
C THR A 323 12.59 -13.35 -13.01
N HIS A 324 12.66 -12.09 -12.63
CA HIS A 324 13.93 -11.37 -12.58
C HIS A 324 14.64 -11.50 -11.21
N HIS A 325 13.87 -11.68 -10.14
CA HIS A 325 14.38 -11.60 -8.76
C HIS A 325 13.95 -12.78 -7.88
N ASN A 326 13.23 -13.77 -8.43
CA ASN A 326 12.74 -14.95 -7.71
C ASN A 326 11.90 -14.59 -6.46
N TRP A 327 11.23 -13.42 -6.48
CA TRP A 327 10.38 -12.99 -5.39
C TRP A 327 8.93 -13.44 -5.61
N THR A 328 8.32 -13.97 -4.56
CA THR A 328 6.88 -14.31 -4.49
C THR A 328 6.34 -14.03 -3.11
N PRO A 329 5.04 -13.69 -2.97
CA PRO A 329 4.39 -13.65 -1.66
C PRO A 329 4.55 -14.98 -0.92
N GLN A 330 4.90 -14.92 0.36
CA GLN A 330 5.14 -16.11 1.19
C GLN A 330 3.95 -16.45 2.08
N ARG A 331 3.17 -15.43 2.46
CA ARG A 331 2.01 -15.62 3.34
C ARG A 331 0.75 -15.82 2.51
N THR A 332 -0.03 -16.81 2.89
CA THR A 332 -1.36 -17.03 2.31
C THR A 332 -2.37 -16.04 2.89
N LEU A 333 -3.51 -15.88 2.21
CA LEU A 333 -4.60 -15.04 2.71
C LEU A 333 -5.11 -15.49 4.10
N PRO A 334 -5.37 -16.79 4.38
CA PRO A 334 -5.73 -17.21 5.73
C PRO A 334 -4.71 -16.82 6.79
N GLN A 335 -3.41 -17.06 6.56
CA GLN A 335 -2.35 -16.66 7.48
C GLN A 335 -2.33 -15.15 7.73
N THR A 336 -2.60 -14.35 6.69
CA THR A 336 -2.71 -12.90 6.80
C THR A 336 -3.88 -12.51 7.69
N LEU A 337 -5.05 -13.11 7.49
CA LEU A 337 -6.25 -12.84 8.29
C LEU A 337 -6.08 -13.29 9.75
N GLU A 338 -5.49 -14.46 9.98
CA GLU A 338 -5.17 -14.95 11.33
C GLU A 338 -4.22 -14.00 12.09
N SER A 339 -3.20 -13.46 11.39
CA SER A 339 -2.28 -12.50 11.99
C SER A 339 -2.97 -11.19 12.40
N ILE A 340 -3.91 -10.71 11.59
CA ILE A 340 -4.72 -9.54 11.90
C ILE A 340 -5.63 -9.84 13.10
N HIS A 341 -6.31 -10.99 13.11
CA HIS A 341 -7.19 -11.38 14.21
C HIS A 341 -6.43 -11.52 15.53
N ALA A 342 -5.25 -12.14 15.51
CA ALA A 342 -4.37 -12.25 16.69
C ALA A 342 -3.97 -10.86 17.22
N TRP A 343 -3.64 -9.92 16.32
CA TRP A 343 -3.35 -8.55 16.71
C TRP A 343 -4.56 -7.85 17.33
N LEU A 344 -5.75 -7.95 16.73
CA LEU A 344 -6.98 -7.36 17.27
C LEU A 344 -7.29 -7.90 18.68
N THR A 345 -7.11 -9.21 18.87
CA THR A 345 -7.30 -9.87 20.16
C THR A 345 -6.30 -9.35 21.21
N SER A 346 -5.03 -9.16 20.83
CA SER A 346 -4.00 -8.68 21.76
C SER A 346 -4.08 -7.20 22.08
N ALA A 347 -4.52 -6.38 21.13
CA ALA A 347 -4.68 -4.94 21.30
C ALA A 347 -5.95 -4.57 22.08
N GLY A 348 -6.94 -5.48 22.15
CA GLY A 348 -8.14 -5.28 22.90
C GLY A 348 -9.03 -4.14 22.39
N ASP A 349 -9.83 -3.53 23.28
CA ASP A 349 -10.76 -2.47 22.92
C ASP A 349 -10.09 -1.10 22.70
N ASP A 350 -8.81 -0.95 23.04
CA ASP A 350 -8.10 0.34 22.92
C ASP A 350 -8.05 0.87 21.47
N ILE A 351 -8.00 -0.05 20.48
CA ILE A 351 -7.99 0.32 19.06
C ILE A 351 -9.37 0.30 18.40
N LYS A 352 -10.40 -0.14 19.10
CA LYS A 352 -11.76 -0.31 18.55
C LYS A 352 -12.34 1.01 18.04
N ALA A 353 -12.20 2.08 18.81
CA ALA A 353 -12.66 3.41 18.42
C ALA A 353 -11.95 3.91 17.15
N VAL A 354 -10.65 3.67 17.02
CA VAL A 354 -9.88 4.08 15.84
C VAL A 354 -10.29 3.31 14.58
N LEU A 355 -10.74 2.05 14.72
CA LEU A 355 -11.04 1.17 13.59
C LEU A 355 -12.53 1.19 13.18
N LEU A 356 -13.44 1.52 14.08
CA LEU A 356 -14.88 1.37 13.86
C LEU A 356 -15.71 2.65 14.04
N ASP A 357 -15.12 3.72 14.52
CA ASP A 357 -15.72 5.07 14.60
C ASP A 357 -15.29 5.92 13.38
#